data_313fa9d7b56233a9a454239005429dde
#
_entry.id   313fa9d7b56233a9a454239005429dde
#
_cell.length_a   1.000
_cell.length_b   1.000
_cell.length_c   1.000
_cell.angle_alpha   90.00
_cell.angle_beta   90.00
_cell.angle_gamma   90.00
#
_symmetry.space_group_name_H-M   'P 1'
#
loop_
_entity.id
_entity.type
_entity.pdbx_description
1 polymer ?
#
loop_
_entity_poly.entity_id
_entity_poly.type
_entity_poly.pdbx_seq_one_letter_code
_entity_poly.pdbx_strand_id
1 'polypeptide(L)'
;MSEQPEKLPVETLPSNHPPVLKPKIGVLLSNLGTPDGYDYWSMRRYLGEFLSDRRVIDYSPWLWQPLLQLIILTKRPFSSGAAYKSIWNNEAGESPLMTITKNQTSAVQKAVNSRFDTGVLVKFCMRYGNPSTKSVVQE
;
A
#
# COMPACT_ATOMS: atom_id res chain seq x y z
N MET A 1 -9.96 38.15 12.12
CA MET A 1 -11.31 37.84 11.58
C MET A 1 -11.24 36.42 11.08
N SER A 2 -11.75 35.49 11.87
CA SER A 2 -11.78 34.06 11.54
C SER A 2 -13.12 33.78 10.86
N GLU A 3 -13.10 33.57 9.54
CA GLU A 3 -14.26 33.05 8.83
C GLU A 3 -14.55 31.62 9.34
N GLN A 4 -15.71 31.46 9.95
CA GLN A 4 -16.25 30.14 10.24
C GLN A 4 -16.73 29.51 8.91
N PRO A 5 -16.46 28.22 8.66
CA PRO A 5 -16.97 27.56 7.47
C PRO A 5 -18.51 27.56 7.53
N GLU A 6 -19.10 28.12 6.48
CA GLU A 6 -20.54 28.19 6.25
C GLU A 6 -21.16 26.78 6.32
N LYS A 7 -22.02 26.58 7.32
CA LYS A 7 -22.82 25.34 7.44
C LYS A 7 -23.81 25.32 6.29
N LEU A 8 -23.62 24.43 5.32
CA LEU A 8 -24.61 24.15 4.29
C LEU A 8 -25.96 23.79 4.95
N PRO A 9 -27.08 24.42 4.54
CA PRO A 9 -28.37 24.17 5.13
C PRO A 9 -28.81 22.72 4.89
N VAL A 10 -29.09 21.99 5.98
CA VAL A 10 -29.58 20.59 5.98
C VAL A 10 -31.04 20.49 5.50
N GLU A 11 -31.66 21.60 5.17
CA GLU A 11 -33.10 21.69 4.89
C GLU A 11 -33.54 21.25 3.48
N THR A 12 -32.65 20.80 2.62
CA THR A 12 -33.00 20.46 1.23
C THR A 12 -33.13 18.95 0.94
N LEU A 13 -32.99 18.10 1.95
CA LEU A 13 -33.09 16.66 1.76
C LEU A 13 -34.54 16.18 1.95
N PRO A 14 -35.06 15.28 1.08
CA PRO A 14 -36.35 14.66 1.23
C PRO A 14 -36.48 13.97 2.59
N SER A 15 -37.67 13.95 3.20
CA SER A 15 -37.92 13.36 4.53
C SER A 15 -37.62 11.85 4.63
N ASN A 16 -37.54 11.16 3.47
CA ASN A 16 -37.19 9.75 3.35
C ASN A 16 -35.74 9.53 2.90
N HIS A 17 -34.90 10.59 2.89
CA HIS A 17 -33.49 10.45 2.53
C HIS A 17 -32.73 9.61 3.59
N PRO A 18 -31.90 8.62 3.18
CA PRO A 18 -31.06 7.91 4.12
C PRO A 18 -30.16 8.89 4.89
N PRO A 19 -29.82 8.59 6.16
CA PRO A 19 -28.98 9.48 6.95
C PRO A 19 -27.65 9.76 6.22
N VAL A 20 -27.33 11.04 6.01
CA VAL A 20 -26.06 11.46 5.44
C VAL A 20 -24.96 11.21 6.47
N LEU A 21 -24.10 10.25 6.19
CA LEU A 21 -22.94 9.98 7.04
C LEU A 21 -21.98 11.17 7.02
N LYS A 22 -21.45 11.54 8.18
CA LYS A 22 -20.39 12.56 8.25
C LYS A 22 -19.23 12.14 7.36
N PRO A 23 -18.71 13.04 6.51
CA PRO A 23 -17.58 12.72 5.65
C PRO A 23 -16.38 12.32 6.51
N LYS A 24 -15.74 11.20 6.16
CA LYS A 24 -14.49 10.75 6.76
C LYS A 24 -13.35 11.10 5.80
N ILE A 25 -12.24 11.54 6.34
CA ILE A 25 -11.02 11.81 5.56
C ILE A 25 -10.15 10.57 5.64
N GLY A 26 -9.83 9.98 4.48
CA GLY A 26 -8.86 8.90 4.36
C GLY A 26 -7.48 9.46 4.00
N VAL A 27 -6.45 9.06 4.75
CA VAL A 27 -5.04 9.32 4.41
C VAL A 27 -4.40 7.99 4.05
N LEU A 28 -3.88 7.87 2.83
CA LEU A 28 -3.22 6.67 2.34
C LEU A 28 -1.72 6.90 2.22
N LEU A 29 -0.94 6.17 3.03
CA LEU A 29 0.52 6.12 2.91
C LEU A 29 0.89 5.06 1.90
N SER A 30 1.49 5.45 0.77
CA SER A 30 1.94 4.53 -0.27
C SER A 30 3.45 4.30 -0.17
N ASN A 31 3.86 3.04 -0.14
CA ASN A 31 5.27 2.65 -0.19
C ASN A 31 5.54 1.76 -1.42
N LEU A 32 6.82 1.56 -1.75
CA LEU A 32 7.23 0.81 -2.93
C LEU A 32 6.69 -0.62 -2.91
N GLY A 33 6.83 -1.29 -1.79
CA GLY A 33 6.41 -2.67 -1.63
C GLY A 33 7.53 -3.61 -1.23
N THR A 34 7.11 -4.80 -0.84
CA THR A 34 7.99 -5.85 -0.34
C THR A 34 7.33 -7.20 -0.58
N PRO A 35 8.09 -8.30 -0.72
CA PRO A 35 7.51 -9.63 -0.86
C PRO A 35 6.79 -10.07 0.42
N ASP A 36 5.76 -10.91 0.27
CA ASP A 36 5.03 -11.51 1.40
C ASP A 36 5.87 -12.52 2.19
N GLY A 37 6.94 -13.02 1.59
CA GLY A 37 7.87 -13.97 2.17
C GLY A 37 9.17 -14.03 1.38
N TYR A 38 10.18 -14.66 1.93
CA TYR A 38 11.47 -14.85 1.26
C TYR A 38 11.57 -16.21 0.51
N ASP A 39 10.48 -16.99 0.49
CA ASP A 39 10.40 -18.21 -0.30
C ASP A 39 10.36 -17.92 -1.80
N TYR A 40 10.65 -18.95 -2.61
CA TYR A 40 10.71 -18.84 -4.05
C TYR A 40 9.45 -18.25 -4.68
N TRP A 41 8.26 -18.69 -4.26
CA TRP A 41 7.02 -18.27 -4.91
C TRP A 41 6.61 -16.85 -4.52
N SER A 42 6.82 -16.47 -3.26
CA SER A 42 6.60 -15.10 -2.79
C SER A 42 7.53 -14.12 -3.49
N MET A 43 8.82 -14.47 -3.60
CA MET A 43 9.80 -13.69 -4.34
C MET A 43 9.47 -13.61 -5.84
N ARG A 44 9.07 -14.72 -6.46
CA ARG A 44 8.71 -14.75 -7.88
C ARG A 44 7.52 -13.85 -8.19
N ARG A 45 6.47 -13.87 -7.36
CA ARG A 45 5.30 -12.99 -7.51
C ARG A 45 5.71 -11.53 -7.41
N TYR A 46 6.39 -11.16 -6.35
CA TYR A 46 6.85 -9.79 -6.11
C TYR A 46 7.77 -9.28 -7.23
N LEU A 47 8.78 -10.04 -7.59
CA LEU A 47 9.70 -9.66 -8.68
C LEU A 47 8.99 -9.61 -10.04
N GLY A 48 8.04 -10.50 -10.28
CA GLY A 48 7.23 -10.50 -11.50
C GLY A 48 6.41 -9.23 -11.64
N GLU A 49 5.72 -8.81 -10.57
CA GLU A 49 4.96 -7.57 -10.53
C GLU A 49 5.87 -6.35 -10.70
N PHE A 50 6.94 -6.28 -9.92
CA PHE A 50 7.90 -5.18 -9.92
C PHE A 50 8.60 -4.99 -11.26
N LEU A 51 9.14 -6.07 -11.84
CA LEU A 51 9.92 -6.01 -13.08
C LEU A 51 9.06 -5.98 -14.35
N SER A 52 7.75 -6.21 -14.25
CA SER A 52 6.81 -6.05 -15.36
C SER A 52 6.32 -4.61 -15.53
N ASP A 53 6.51 -3.74 -14.55
CA ASP A 53 6.10 -2.34 -14.67
C ASP A 53 7.08 -1.59 -15.59
N ARG A 54 6.56 -0.99 -16.66
CA ARG A 54 7.33 -0.19 -17.63
C ARG A 54 7.99 1.04 -17.03
N ARG A 55 7.52 1.50 -15.87
CA ARG A 55 8.16 2.60 -15.13
C ARG A 55 9.45 2.16 -14.43
N VAL A 56 9.59 0.86 -14.21
CA VAL A 56 10.81 0.26 -13.60
C VAL A 56 11.76 -0.21 -14.69
N ILE A 57 11.23 -0.88 -15.72
CA ILE A 57 12.00 -1.44 -16.84
C ILE A 57 11.38 -0.94 -18.15
N ASP A 58 12.05 -0.01 -18.81
CA ASP A 58 11.61 0.57 -20.08
C ASP A 58 12.19 -0.18 -21.30
N TYR A 59 11.91 -1.49 -21.37
CA TYR A 59 12.21 -2.30 -22.56
C TYR A 59 10.95 -2.64 -23.33
N SER A 60 11.12 -3.00 -24.62
CA SER A 60 10.02 -3.52 -25.43
C SER A 60 9.40 -4.76 -24.77
N PRO A 61 8.08 -4.78 -24.50
CA PRO A 61 7.43 -5.90 -23.81
C PRO A 61 7.65 -7.25 -24.51
N TRP A 62 7.72 -7.26 -25.83
CA TRP A 62 7.93 -8.48 -26.64
C TRP A 62 9.27 -9.17 -26.38
N LEU A 63 10.31 -8.39 -26.11
CA LEU A 63 11.63 -8.91 -25.75
C LEU A 63 11.77 -9.16 -24.26
N TRP A 64 11.22 -8.25 -23.46
CA TRP A 64 11.38 -8.28 -22.01
C TRP A 64 10.58 -9.39 -21.35
N GLN A 65 9.31 -9.59 -21.72
CA GLN A 65 8.45 -10.58 -21.05
C GLN A 65 8.96 -12.02 -21.17
N PRO A 66 9.39 -12.53 -22.32
CA PRO A 66 10.00 -13.84 -22.38
C PRO A 66 11.27 -13.96 -21.56
N LEU A 67 12.16 -12.96 -21.59
CA LEU A 67 13.39 -12.93 -20.79
C LEU A 67 13.07 -12.93 -19.30
N LEU A 68 12.11 -12.12 -18.88
CA LEU A 68 11.66 -12.03 -17.50
C LEU A 68 11.13 -13.38 -17.01
N GLN A 69 10.18 -13.98 -17.73
CA GLN A 69 9.47 -15.18 -17.30
C GLN A 69 10.35 -16.44 -17.33
N LEU A 70 11.15 -16.60 -18.39
CA LEU A 70 11.91 -17.83 -18.62
C LEU A 70 13.28 -17.84 -17.95
N ILE A 71 13.90 -16.67 -17.78
CA ILE A 71 15.28 -16.61 -17.27
C ILE A 71 15.32 -15.91 -15.91
N ILE A 72 14.83 -14.69 -15.83
CA ILE A 72 15.01 -13.87 -14.60
C ILE A 72 14.22 -14.47 -13.44
N LEU A 73 12.93 -14.72 -13.64
CA LEU A 73 12.05 -15.24 -12.60
C LEU A 73 12.24 -16.74 -12.29
N THR A 74 13.11 -17.44 -13.00
CA THR A 74 13.51 -18.79 -12.63
C THR A 74 14.71 -18.81 -11.68
N LYS A 75 15.65 -17.86 -11.83
CA LYS A 75 16.90 -17.83 -11.06
C LYS A 75 16.90 -16.80 -9.93
N ARG A 76 16.43 -15.58 -10.23
CA ARG A 76 16.53 -14.45 -9.31
C ARG A 76 15.75 -14.60 -8.00
N PRO A 77 14.61 -15.30 -7.93
CA PRO A 77 13.92 -15.53 -6.66
C PRO A 77 14.76 -16.24 -5.60
N PHE A 78 15.66 -17.13 -5.98
CA PHE A 78 16.56 -17.82 -5.04
C PHE A 78 17.56 -16.85 -4.41
N SER A 79 18.26 -16.07 -5.22
CA SER A 79 19.28 -15.13 -4.72
C SER A 79 18.64 -13.97 -3.94
N SER A 80 17.54 -13.44 -4.44
CA SER A 80 16.80 -12.37 -3.76
C SER A 80 16.17 -12.89 -2.47
N GLY A 81 15.60 -14.10 -2.47
CA GLY A 81 15.04 -14.72 -1.27
C GLY A 81 16.09 -14.94 -0.19
N ALA A 82 17.31 -15.38 -0.55
CA ALA A 82 18.40 -15.49 0.40
C ALA A 82 18.79 -14.13 1.01
N ALA A 83 18.84 -13.06 0.20
CA ALA A 83 19.10 -11.72 0.67
C ALA A 83 17.99 -11.20 1.61
N TYR A 84 16.71 -11.40 1.24
CA TYR A 84 15.59 -11.04 2.11
C TYR A 84 15.58 -11.83 3.42
N LYS A 85 15.91 -13.12 3.37
CA LYS A 85 16.02 -13.98 4.56
C LYS A 85 17.02 -13.42 5.58
N SER A 86 18.14 -12.85 5.13
CA SER A 86 19.17 -12.30 6.02
C SER A 86 18.75 -11.05 6.80
N ILE A 87 17.74 -10.34 6.32
CA ILE A 87 17.21 -9.12 6.95
C ILE A 87 15.79 -9.31 7.49
N TRP A 88 15.23 -10.52 7.36
CA TRP A 88 13.83 -10.78 7.69
C TRP A 88 13.57 -10.67 9.19
N ASN A 89 12.51 -9.96 9.56
CA ASN A 89 12.05 -9.93 10.94
C ASN A 89 11.31 -11.25 11.25
N ASN A 90 12.01 -12.21 11.83
CA ASN A 90 11.44 -13.52 12.12
C ASN A 90 10.36 -13.49 13.22
N GLU A 91 10.39 -12.51 14.13
CA GLU A 91 9.37 -12.37 15.18
C GLU A 91 8.06 -11.88 14.60
N ALA A 92 8.12 -10.88 13.73
CA ALA A 92 6.94 -10.32 13.05
C ALA A 92 6.54 -11.11 11.78
N GLY A 93 7.40 -12.00 11.27
CA GLY A 93 7.17 -12.74 10.04
C GLY A 93 7.15 -11.87 8.78
N GLU A 94 7.85 -10.73 8.78
CA GLU A 94 7.77 -9.75 7.70
C GLU A 94 9.10 -9.04 7.41
N SER A 95 9.15 -8.33 6.30
CA SER A 95 10.33 -7.52 5.95
C SER A 95 10.46 -6.28 6.82
N PRO A 96 11.68 -5.72 6.99
CA PRO A 96 11.88 -4.45 7.69
C PRO A 96 11.05 -3.30 7.11
N LEU A 97 10.88 -3.25 5.78
CA LEU A 97 10.07 -2.24 5.13
C LEU A 97 8.59 -2.31 5.57
N MET A 98 8.03 -3.51 5.70
CA MET A 98 6.67 -3.71 6.19
C MET A 98 6.52 -3.23 7.63
N THR A 99 7.41 -3.65 8.52
CA THR A 99 7.43 -3.22 9.93
C THR A 99 7.51 -1.70 10.06
N ILE A 100 8.44 -1.08 9.32
CA ILE A 100 8.60 0.38 9.33
C ILE A 100 7.33 1.07 8.81
N THR A 101 6.74 0.60 7.72
CA THR A 101 5.52 1.19 7.15
C THR A 101 4.34 1.10 8.10
N LYS A 102 4.16 -0.02 8.78
CA LYS A 102 3.13 -0.19 9.83
C LYS A 102 3.34 0.80 10.99
N ASN A 103 4.59 0.93 11.45
CA ASN A 103 4.93 1.84 12.55
C ASN A 103 4.71 3.31 12.15
N GLN A 104 5.09 3.70 10.93
CA GLN A 104 4.82 5.03 10.40
C GLN A 104 3.31 5.32 10.33
N THR A 105 2.52 4.38 9.81
CA THR A 105 1.07 4.49 9.73
C THR A 105 0.44 4.71 11.11
N SER A 106 0.86 3.91 12.09
CA SER A 106 0.41 4.04 13.47
C SER A 106 0.79 5.38 14.10
N ALA A 107 2.02 5.84 13.86
CA ALA A 107 2.49 7.13 14.38
C ALA A 107 1.72 8.31 13.76
N VAL A 108 1.48 8.28 12.45
CA VAL A 108 0.68 9.29 11.75
C VAL A 108 -0.77 9.28 12.26
N GLN A 109 -1.39 8.10 12.42
CA GLN A 109 -2.75 8.00 12.97
C GLN A 109 -2.85 8.61 14.36
N LYS A 110 -1.87 8.33 15.24
CA LYS A 110 -1.83 8.92 16.59
C LYS A 110 -1.68 10.46 16.54
N ALA A 111 -0.78 10.95 15.70
CA ALA A 111 -0.54 12.39 15.52
C ALA A 111 -1.77 13.13 14.96
N VAL A 112 -2.50 12.50 14.05
CA VAL A 112 -3.73 13.05 13.49
C VAL A 112 -4.85 13.08 14.53
N ASN A 113 -5.05 11.98 15.28
CA ASN A 113 -6.07 11.90 16.33
C ASN A 113 -5.85 12.91 17.45
N SER A 114 -4.59 13.31 17.72
CA SER A 114 -4.28 14.32 18.74
C SER A 114 -4.55 15.76 18.28
N ARG A 115 -4.69 16.01 16.98
CA ARG A 115 -4.83 17.36 16.41
C ARG A 115 -6.21 17.65 15.83
N PHE A 116 -6.92 16.62 15.41
CA PHE A 116 -8.19 16.75 14.71
C PHE A 116 -9.27 15.92 15.40
N ASP A 117 -10.36 16.56 15.75
CA ASP A 117 -11.54 15.91 16.35
C ASP A 117 -12.44 15.20 15.31
N THR A 118 -11.98 15.14 14.06
CA THR A 118 -12.70 14.53 12.95
C THR A 118 -12.15 13.13 12.67
N GLY A 119 -13.05 12.19 12.32
CA GLY A 119 -12.71 10.80 12.00
C GLY A 119 -11.79 10.69 10.79
N VAL A 120 -10.50 10.96 10.96
CA VAL A 120 -9.47 10.74 9.94
C VAL A 120 -8.95 9.32 10.08
N LEU A 121 -9.01 8.55 9.01
CA LEU A 121 -8.49 7.19 8.94
C LEU A 121 -7.17 7.18 8.17
N VAL A 122 -6.11 6.67 8.78
CA VAL A 122 -4.81 6.49 8.12
C VAL A 122 -4.61 5.02 7.82
N LYS A 123 -4.40 4.69 6.55
CA LYS A 123 -4.04 3.34 6.08
C LYS A 123 -2.76 3.40 5.26
N PHE A 124 -2.14 2.26 5.05
CA PHE A 124 -1.02 2.16 4.11
C PHE A 124 -1.33 1.16 3.00
N CYS A 125 -0.65 1.33 1.88
CA CYS A 125 -0.66 0.39 0.78
C CYS A 125 0.73 0.25 0.17
N MET A 126 0.91 -0.81 -0.59
CA MET A 126 2.12 -1.08 -1.34
C MET A 126 1.86 -0.90 -2.84
N ARG A 127 2.84 -0.34 -3.54
CA ARG A 127 2.82 -0.25 -5.00
C ARG A 127 2.91 -1.62 -5.63
N TYR A 128 3.79 -2.48 -5.07
CA TYR A 128 3.99 -3.87 -5.48
C TYR A 128 3.86 -4.78 -4.26
N GLY A 129 3.17 -5.91 -4.41
CA GLY A 129 2.87 -6.81 -3.30
C GLY A 129 1.65 -6.37 -2.48
N ASN A 130 1.61 -6.75 -1.21
CA ASN A 130 0.44 -6.58 -0.34
C ASN A 130 0.71 -5.69 0.88
N PRO A 131 -0.35 -4.99 1.40
CA PRO A 131 -1.66 -4.81 0.80
C PRO A 131 -1.59 -3.88 -0.42
N SER A 132 -2.25 -4.26 -1.51
CA SER A 132 -2.24 -3.46 -2.74
C SER A 132 -3.05 -2.16 -2.58
N THR A 133 -2.71 -1.13 -3.36
CA THR A 133 -3.50 0.12 -3.38
C THR A 133 -4.97 -0.15 -3.65
N LYS A 134 -5.26 -1.06 -4.60
CA LYS A 134 -6.64 -1.43 -4.95
C LYS A 134 -7.39 -2.04 -3.76
N SER A 135 -6.79 -3.00 -3.06
CA SER A 135 -7.45 -3.65 -1.93
C SER A 135 -7.77 -2.68 -0.80
N VAL A 136 -6.82 -1.78 -0.47
CA VAL A 136 -7.01 -0.83 0.63
C VAL A 136 -8.05 0.26 0.32
N VAL A 137 -8.17 0.67 -0.94
CA VAL A 137 -9.16 1.69 -1.34
C VAL A 137 -10.58 1.10 -1.43
N GLN A 138 -10.71 -0.22 -1.62
CA GLN A 138 -12.01 -0.90 -1.70
C GLN A 138 -12.59 -1.30 -0.32
N GLU A 139 -11.80 -1.21 0.74
CA GLU A 139 -12.24 -1.42 2.14
C GLU A 139 -12.98 -0.19 2.71
#